data_24bda0d842b25a05f4e13ddf35685f2e
#
_entry.id   24bda0d842b25a05f4e13ddf35685f2e
#
_cell.length_a   1.000
_cell.length_b   1.000
_cell.length_c   1.000
_cell.angle_alpha   90.00
_cell.angle_beta   90.00
_cell.angle_gamma   90.00
#
_symmetry.space_group_name_H-M   'P 1'
#
loop_
_entity.id
_entity.type
_entity.pdbx_description
1 polymer ?
#
loop_
_entity_poly.entity_id
_entity_poly.type
_entity_poly.pdbx_seq_one_letter_code
_entity_poly.pdbx_strand_id
1 'polypeptide(L)'
;MIKKTNIKDPMDSVLANIEKSMGKKGQRSPFARFGSIDAENVPVISFGVPEIDAASYCGGIPRGKMVEIYGPESSGKSLLSLMIIAQAQKQELECALLDVEQSFDPIWAASHGVDVSKLLYSSDFASGEEALEYATQFCECGKFGIVVVDSTAALIPKAEIEGVLTDKEQPGIQARMMSRACRKIMAALGEGNTTCIFINQIRMKIGVMYGNPETTSGGQALKFYSHQRINVRKKSQIKISENGVDVVVGQISSLTFVKNKTARPFGKAEFKVIFDPTALNPVVMLANALKGQKLVTIYKGILRISKDAIDNKTPIETGATNMVELADYLIANNQVIPLLDALIEDIEGDPIAEPIDDAILEMKTDPSKIVSPTNAKIDAIKVGDASEEEVVADIEGQDDAKDI
;
A
#
# COMPACT_ATOMS: atom_id res chain seq x y z
N MET A 1 1.64 71.42 7.49
CA MET A 1 1.22 70.06 7.80
C MET A 1 0.39 69.52 6.64
N ILE A 2 0.99 68.70 5.78
CA ILE A 2 0.29 68.08 4.63
C ILE A 2 -0.38 66.83 5.17
N LYS A 3 -1.73 66.77 5.18
CA LYS A 3 -2.51 65.58 5.51
C LYS A 3 -2.17 64.51 4.51
N LYS A 4 -1.50 63.43 4.92
CA LYS A 4 -1.36 62.18 4.14
C LYS A 4 -2.79 61.60 4.01
N THR A 5 -3.43 61.82 2.87
CA THR A 5 -4.60 61.06 2.43
C THR A 5 -4.17 59.60 2.26
N ASN A 6 -4.71 58.74 3.15
CA ASN A 6 -4.59 57.26 2.99
C ASN A 6 -5.34 56.89 1.70
N ILE A 7 -4.65 56.87 0.58
CA ILE A 7 -5.15 56.28 -0.66
C ILE A 7 -5.15 54.77 -0.38
N LYS A 8 -6.32 54.20 -0.08
CA LYS A 8 -6.48 52.74 -0.02
C LYS A 8 -6.00 52.18 -1.35
N ASP A 9 -5.10 51.17 -1.27
CA ASP A 9 -4.62 50.48 -2.42
C ASP A 9 -5.85 50.02 -3.26
N PRO A 10 -5.94 50.30 -4.54
CA PRO A 10 -7.04 49.84 -5.39
C PRO A 10 -7.25 48.32 -5.30
N MET A 11 -6.21 47.54 -5.06
CA MET A 11 -6.27 46.11 -4.83
C MET A 11 -7.04 45.76 -3.57
N ASP A 12 -6.84 46.47 -2.45
CA ASP A 12 -7.55 46.20 -1.19
C ASP A 12 -9.07 46.43 -1.32
N SER A 13 -9.49 47.41 -2.13
CA SER A 13 -10.90 47.65 -2.42
C SER A 13 -11.51 46.55 -3.29
N VAL A 14 -10.75 45.98 -4.26
CA VAL A 14 -11.19 44.84 -5.08
C VAL A 14 -11.34 43.59 -4.23
N LEU A 15 -10.35 43.27 -3.39
CA LEU A 15 -10.40 42.12 -2.48
C LEU A 15 -11.59 42.20 -1.53
N ALA A 16 -11.82 43.36 -0.90
CA ALA A 16 -12.97 43.59 -0.02
C ALA A 16 -14.32 43.44 -0.75
N ASN A 17 -14.42 43.86 -2.02
CA ASN A 17 -15.63 43.69 -2.83
C ASN A 17 -15.87 42.21 -3.17
N ILE A 18 -14.82 41.43 -3.49
CA ILE A 18 -14.93 40.00 -3.77
C ILE A 18 -15.38 39.29 -2.48
N GLU A 19 -14.76 39.55 -1.34
CA GLU A 19 -15.14 38.95 -0.06
C GLU A 19 -16.61 39.29 0.31
N LYS A 20 -17.07 40.49 0.04
CA LYS A 20 -18.45 40.89 0.26
C LYS A 20 -19.44 40.21 -0.67
N SER A 21 -19.06 39.98 -1.92
CA SER A 21 -19.90 39.30 -2.92
C SER A 21 -20.05 37.79 -2.66
N MET A 22 -19.08 37.15 -2.00
CA MET A 22 -19.10 35.73 -1.67
C MET A 22 -20.03 35.37 -0.49
N GLY A 23 -20.60 36.33 0.22
CA GLY A 23 -21.68 36.14 1.22
C GLY A 23 -21.30 35.32 2.46
N LYS A 24 -20.04 34.97 2.64
CA LYS A 24 -19.58 34.10 3.73
C LYS A 24 -18.89 34.93 4.81
N LYS A 25 -19.65 35.39 5.80
CA LYS A 25 -19.08 36.01 7.01
C LYS A 25 -18.28 34.98 7.78
N GLY A 26 -16.98 35.23 8.00
CA GLY A 26 -16.12 34.45 8.89
C GLY A 26 -15.25 33.40 8.24
N GLN A 27 -15.21 33.24 6.90
CA GLN A 27 -14.22 32.45 6.21
C GLN A 27 -12.97 33.29 5.90
N ARG A 28 -11.78 32.61 5.95
CA ARG A 28 -10.51 33.21 5.48
C ARG A 28 -10.67 33.71 4.04
N SER A 29 -10.08 34.86 3.73
CA SER A 29 -10.00 35.38 2.36
C SER A 29 -9.45 34.27 1.44
N PRO A 30 -10.09 34.00 0.29
CA PRO A 30 -9.56 33.05 -0.67
C PRO A 30 -8.25 33.54 -1.32
N PHE A 31 -7.86 34.78 -1.04
CA PHE A 31 -6.65 35.40 -1.55
C PHE A 31 -5.67 35.70 -0.42
N ALA A 32 -4.44 35.26 -0.58
CA ALA A 32 -3.34 35.59 0.34
C ALA A 32 -2.10 36.00 -0.46
N ARG A 33 -1.32 36.95 0.08
CA ARG A 33 0.00 37.26 -0.47
C ARG A 33 0.98 36.16 -0.07
N PHE A 34 1.87 35.76 -0.98
CA PHE A 34 2.81 34.63 -0.76
C PHE A 34 3.64 34.76 0.52
N GLY A 35 3.97 35.98 0.96
CA GLY A 35 4.71 36.21 2.21
C GLY A 35 3.90 36.07 3.51
N SER A 36 2.57 35.87 3.41
CA SER A 36 1.67 35.61 4.56
C SER A 36 1.18 34.16 4.62
N ILE A 37 1.60 33.34 3.65
CA ILE A 37 1.36 31.90 3.67
C ILE A 37 2.61 31.29 4.30
N ASP A 38 2.49 30.76 5.52
CA ASP A 38 3.48 29.85 6.04
C ASP A 38 3.62 28.71 5.01
N ALA A 39 4.83 28.44 4.54
CA ALA A 39 5.11 27.28 3.71
C ALA A 39 4.94 26.04 4.62
N GLU A 40 3.69 25.69 4.93
CA GLU A 40 3.35 24.50 5.69
C GLU A 40 3.86 23.32 4.89
N ASN A 41 4.69 22.49 5.51
CA ASN A 41 5.05 21.20 4.96
C ASN A 41 3.75 20.44 4.70
N VAL A 42 3.50 20.07 3.45
CA VAL A 42 2.33 19.26 3.09
C VAL A 42 2.41 17.95 3.89
N PRO A 43 1.42 17.64 4.74
CA PRO A 43 1.45 16.40 5.49
C PRO A 43 1.46 15.21 4.52
N VAL A 44 2.18 14.16 4.89
CA VAL A 44 2.38 12.98 4.04
C VAL A 44 2.00 11.71 4.78
N ILE A 45 1.63 10.68 4.02
CA ILE A 45 1.51 9.30 4.48
C ILE A 45 2.73 8.55 3.95
N SER A 46 3.51 7.92 4.83
CA SER A 46 4.66 7.09 4.47
C SER A 46 4.23 5.89 3.61
N PHE A 47 5.13 5.38 2.79
CA PHE A 47 4.95 4.08 2.12
C PHE A 47 5.26 2.89 3.04
N GLY A 48 5.83 3.13 4.22
CA GLY A 48 6.32 2.08 5.12
C GLY A 48 7.66 1.47 4.70
N VAL A 49 8.30 2.03 3.68
CA VAL A 49 9.62 1.64 3.16
C VAL A 49 10.47 2.91 3.05
N PRO A 50 11.50 3.08 3.89
CA PRO A 50 12.30 4.31 3.96
C PRO A 50 12.90 4.73 2.60
N GLU A 51 13.30 3.78 1.78
CA GLU A 51 13.87 4.03 0.46
C GLU A 51 12.84 4.63 -0.51
N ILE A 52 11.57 4.21 -0.40
CA ILE A 52 10.48 4.76 -1.20
C ILE A 52 10.14 6.18 -0.72
N ASP A 53 10.08 6.37 0.60
CA ASP A 53 9.83 7.68 1.19
C ASP A 53 10.91 8.68 0.78
N ALA A 54 12.18 8.28 0.84
CA ALA A 54 13.30 9.09 0.38
C ALA A 54 13.22 9.39 -1.12
N ALA A 55 12.86 8.40 -1.95
CA ALA A 55 12.70 8.55 -3.40
C ALA A 55 11.54 9.47 -3.80
N SER A 56 10.54 9.64 -2.92
CA SER A 56 9.44 10.59 -3.13
C SER A 56 9.89 12.05 -3.00
N TYR A 57 11.03 12.32 -2.38
CA TYR A 57 11.57 13.64 -2.02
C TYR A 57 10.67 14.53 -1.17
N CYS A 58 9.52 14.04 -0.75
CA CYS A 58 8.63 14.70 0.21
C CYS A 58 8.31 13.82 1.41
N GLY A 59 8.93 12.63 1.52
CA GLY A 59 8.78 11.72 2.64
C GLY A 59 7.52 10.84 2.59
N GLY A 60 6.86 10.71 1.41
CA GLY A 60 5.69 9.87 1.29
C GLY A 60 4.68 10.35 0.25
N ILE A 61 3.41 9.96 0.45
CA ILE A 61 2.27 10.41 -0.35
C ILE A 61 1.68 11.68 0.24
N PRO A 62 1.56 12.78 -0.54
CA PRO A 62 1.02 14.03 -0.04
C PRO A 62 -0.48 13.92 0.25
N ARG A 63 -0.93 14.37 1.43
CA ARG A 63 -2.33 14.41 1.81
C ARG A 63 -3.11 15.46 1.01
N GLY A 64 -4.39 15.20 0.84
CA GLY A 64 -5.27 16.10 0.08
C GLY A 64 -4.98 16.10 -1.42
N LYS A 65 -4.38 15.06 -1.97
CA LYS A 65 -3.96 14.99 -3.37
C LYS A 65 -4.46 13.71 -4.04
N MET A 66 -4.57 13.79 -5.37
CA MET A 66 -4.83 12.63 -6.21
C MET A 66 -3.50 11.99 -6.63
N VAL A 67 -3.41 10.67 -6.51
CA VAL A 67 -2.22 9.87 -6.85
C VAL A 67 -2.61 8.75 -7.80
N GLU A 68 -1.78 8.46 -8.78
CA GLU A 68 -1.92 7.29 -9.66
C GLU A 68 -0.74 6.35 -9.46
N ILE A 69 -1.03 5.10 -9.08
CA ILE A 69 -0.07 3.99 -9.04
C ILE A 69 -0.37 3.09 -10.22
N TYR A 70 0.59 2.93 -11.13
CA TYR A 70 0.34 2.15 -12.35
C TYR A 70 1.53 1.28 -12.72
N GLY A 71 1.25 0.22 -13.47
CA GLY A 71 2.27 -0.73 -13.91
C GLY A 71 1.66 -1.97 -14.55
N PRO A 72 2.48 -2.90 -15.02
CA PRO A 72 2.04 -4.20 -15.51
C PRO A 72 1.31 -4.99 -14.41
N GLU A 73 0.63 -6.03 -14.82
CA GLU A 73 0.05 -7.01 -13.90
C GLU A 73 1.12 -7.63 -12.99
N SER A 74 0.72 -8.00 -11.77
CA SER A 74 1.60 -8.64 -10.76
C SER A 74 2.87 -7.85 -10.42
N SER A 75 2.89 -6.52 -10.63
CA SER A 75 4.04 -5.67 -10.29
C SER A 75 4.07 -5.21 -8.83
N GLY A 76 3.05 -5.52 -8.01
CA GLY A 76 2.97 -5.13 -6.60
C GLY A 76 2.22 -3.81 -6.35
N LYS A 77 1.37 -3.36 -7.27
CA LYS A 77 0.58 -2.11 -7.13
C LYS A 77 -0.39 -2.17 -5.96
N SER A 78 -1.23 -3.23 -5.91
CA SER A 78 -2.20 -3.43 -4.83
C SER A 78 -1.51 -3.58 -3.48
N LEU A 79 -0.40 -4.35 -3.41
CA LEU A 79 0.39 -4.43 -2.19
C LEU A 79 0.91 -3.06 -1.74
N LEU A 80 1.45 -2.27 -2.66
CA LEU A 80 1.93 -0.92 -2.31
C LEU A 80 0.80 -0.06 -1.72
N SER A 81 -0.44 -0.18 -2.23
CA SER A 81 -1.59 0.53 -1.67
C SER A 81 -1.98 0.02 -0.28
N LEU A 82 -1.92 -1.30 -0.03
CA LEU A 82 -2.15 -1.87 1.30
C LEU A 82 -1.11 -1.39 2.31
N MET A 83 0.16 -1.35 1.94
CA MET A 83 1.22 -0.80 2.79
C MET A 83 0.95 0.68 3.15
N ILE A 84 0.49 1.47 2.20
CA ILE A 84 0.12 2.88 2.44
C ILE A 84 -1.09 2.98 3.37
N ILE A 85 -2.12 2.13 3.19
CA ILE A 85 -3.27 2.03 4.10
C ILE A 85 -2.79 1.71 5.51
N ALA A 86 -1.93 0.71 5.69
CA ALA A 86 -1.38 0.35 7.00
C ALA A 86 -0.65 1.53 7.67
N GLN A 87 0.11 2.34 6.92
CA GLN A 87 0.76 3.53 7.46
C GLN A 87 -0.23 4.67 7.77
N ALA A 88 -1.30 4.80 6.99
CA ALA A 88 -2.38 5.74 7.28
C ALA A 88 -3.12 5.37 8.59
N GLN A 89 -3.43 4.09 8.78
CA GLN A 89 -4.05 3.59 10.01
C GLN A 89 -3.16 3.79 11.24
N LYS A 90 -1.83 3.66 11.13
CA LYS A 90 -0.89 4.02 12.22
C LYS A 90 -0.91 5.50 12.58
N GLN A 91 -1.35 6.37 11.66
CA GLN A 91 -1.59 7.79 11.92
C GLN A 91 -3.03 8.06 12.39
N GLU A 92 -3.78 7.01 12.76
CA GLU A 92 -5.19 7.09 13.20
C GLU A 92 -6.11 7.72 12.13
N LEU A 93 -5.81 7.48 10.85
CA LEU A 93 -6.60 7.98 9.74
C LEU A 93 -7.59 6.92 9.28
N GLU A 94 -8.84 7.33 9.04
CA GLU A 94 -9.84 6.49 8.39
C GLU A 94 -9.41 6.16 6.95
N CYS A 95 -9.60 4.89 6.54
CA CYS A 95 -9.17 4.39 5.26
C CYS A 95 -10.33 3.69 4.54
N ALA A 96 -10.45 3.92 3.23
CA ALA A 96 -11.42 3.21 2.39
C ALA A 96 -10.74 2.54 1.19
N LEU A 97 -11.17 1.31 0.89
CA LEU A 97 -10.77 0.55 -0.29
C LEU A 97 -12.01 0.20 -1.13
N LEU A 98 -12.06 0.73 -2.33
CA LEU A 98 -13.06 0.42 -3.33
C LEU A 98 -12.45 -0.58 -4.32
N ASP A 99 -12.70 -1.87 -4.08
CA ASP A 99 -12.11 -2.99 -4.83
C ASP A 99 -13.00 -3.40 -6.00
N VAL A 100 -12.82 -2.72 -7.13
CA VAL A 100 -13.59 -3.00 -8.36
C VAL A 100 -13.14 -4.29 -9.05
N GLU A 101 -11.94 -4.79 -8.75
CA GLU A 101 -11.43 -6.07 -9.29
C GLU A 101 -11.90 -7.28 -8.50
N GLN A 102 -12.50 -7.09 -7.31
CA GLN A 102 -12.91 -8.15 -6.39
C GLN A 102 -11.77 -9.12 -6.06
N SER A 103 -10.60 -8.56 -5.78
CA SER A 103 -9.35 -9.30 -5.59
C SER A 103 -8.76 -9.16 -4.19
N PHE A 104 -9.47 -8.50 -3.28
CA PHE A 104 -8.99 -8.26 -1.92
C PHE A 104 -8.92 -9.55 -1.10
N ASP A 105 -7.76 -9.78 -0.52
CA ASP A 105 -7.52 -10.86 0.43
C ASP A 105 -7.23 -10.25 1.81
N PRO A 106 -8.15 -10.41 2.79
CA PRO A 106 -8.00 -9.85 4.12
C PRO A 106 -6.81 -10.45 4.89
N ILE A 107 -6.48 -11.73 4.66
CA ILE A 107 -5.34 -12.40 5.29
C ILE A 107 -4.04 -11.78 4.76
N TRP A 108 -3.97 -11.62 3.45
CA TRP A 108 -2.84 -10.97 2.80
C TRP A 108 -2.69 -9.50 3.26
N ALA A 109 -3.76 -8.75 3.34
CA ALA A 109 -3.75 -7.37 3.83
C ALA A 109 -3.27 -7.27 5.28
N ALA A 110 -3.80 -8.12 6.17
CA ALA A 110 -3.39 -8.18 7.58
C ALA A 110 -1.90 -8.53 7.74
N SER A 111 -1.38 -9.46 6.94
CA SER A 111 0.04 -9.83 6.97
C SER A 111 0.99 -8.69 6.57
N HIS A 112 0.48 -7.68 5.88
CA HIS A 112 1.21 -6.46 5.51
C HIS A 112 0.88 -5.27 6.41
N GLY A 113 0.27 -5.53 7.58
CA GLY A 113 0.06 -4.56 8.64
C GLY A 113 -1.22 -3.74 8.52
N VAL A 114 -2.16 -4.12 7.64
CA VAL A 114 -3.48 -3.50 7.56
C VAL A 114 -4.34 -4.02 8.72
N ASP A 115 -4.92 -3.13 9.50
CA ASP A 115 -6.00 -3.46 10.42
C ASP A 115 -7.31 -3.55 9.61
N VAL A 116 -7.67 -4.78 9.22
CA VAL A 116 -8.84 -5.03 8.36
C VAL A 116 -10.14 -4.67 9.07
N SER A 117 -10.18 -4.72 10.41
CA SER A 117 -11.37 -4.35 11.19
C SER A 117 -11.68 -2.85 11.15
N LYS A 118 -10.68 -2.01 10.77
CA LYS A 118 -10.81 -0.56 10.63
C LYS A 118 -10.82 -0.10 9.17
N LEU A 119 -10.77 -1.03 8.22
CA LEU A 119 -10.78 -0.69 6.80
C LEU A 119 -12.22 -0.67 6.27
N LEU A 120 -12.69 0.49 5.83
CA LEU A 120 -13.95 0.54 5.08
C LEU A 120 -13.74 -0.08 3.70
N TYR A 121 -14.39 -1.21 3.44
CA TYR A 121 -14.22 -1.99 2.22
C TYR A 121 -15.54 -2.11 1.46
N SER A 122 -15.48 -2.05 0.13
CA SER A 122 -16.58 -2.41 -0.75
C SER A 122 -16.05 -2.98 -2.06
N SER A 123 -16.72 -4.03 -2.56
CA SER A 123 -16.48 -4.64 -3.89
C SER A 123 -17.75 -4.75 -4.73
N ASP A 124 -18.90 -4.35 -4.19
CA ASP A 124 -20.19 -4.41 -4.87
C ASP A 124 -20.56 -3.03 -5.43
N PHE A 125 -20.46 -2.89 -6.74
CA PHE A 125 -20.76 -1.65 -7.47
C PHE A 125 -21.59 -2.00 -8.70
N ALA A 126 -22.74 -1.36 -8.86
CA ALA A 126 -23.57 -1.54 -10.05
C ALA A 126 -22.93 -0.95 -11.33
N SER A 127 -21.96 -0.03 -11.19
CA SER A 127 -21.24 0.56 -12.33
C SER A 127 -19.97 1.28 -11.88
N GLY A 128 -19.09 1.60 -12.83
CA GLY A 128 -17.92 2.43 -12.58
C GLY A 128 -18.26 3.85 -12.12
N GLU A 129 -19.40 4.41 -12.56
CA GLU A 129 -19.89 5.70 -12.08
C GLU A 129 -20.23 5.66 -10.61
N GLU A 130 -20.82 4.59 -10.12
CA GLU A 130 -21.19 4.42 -8.70
C GLU A 130 -19.95 4.34 -7.80
N ALA A 131 -18.99 3.51 -8.14
CA ALA A 131 -17.71 3.42 -7.41
C ALA A 131 -17.01 4.79 -7.34
N LEU A 132 -17.01 5.54 -8.44
CA LEU A 132 -16.42 6.88 -8.51
C LEU A 132 -17.23 7.94 -7.73
N GLU A 133 -18.54 7.78 -7.64
CA GLU A 133 -19.39 8.65 -6.81
C GLU A 133 -19.12 8.42 -5.33
N TYR A 134 -18.98 7.15 -4.88
CA TYR A 134 -18.58 6.84 -3.50
C TYR A 134 -17.20 7.40 -3.19
N ALA A 135 -16.20 7.21 -4.08
CA ALA A 135 -14.90 7.83 -3.91
C ALA A 135 -14.98 9.37 -3.77
N THR A 136 -15.87 10.01 -4.53
CA THR A 136 -16.08 11.45 -4.47
C THR A 136 -16.67 11.87 -3.11
N GLN A 137 -17.71 11.18 -2.63
CA GLN A 137 -18.36 11.46 -1.35
C GLN A 137 -17.42 11.26 -0.16
N PHE A 138 -16.57 10.20 -0.20
CA PHE A 138 -15.55 9.96 0.83
C PHE A 138 -14.49 11.08 0.84
N CYS A 139 -14.11 11.59 -0.32
CA CYS A 139 -13.22 12.75 -0.40
C CYS A 139 -13.87 14.04 0.13
N GLU A 140 -15.18 14.23 -0.14
CA GLU A 140 -15.95 15.42 0.29
C GLU A 140 -16.18 15.45 1.81
N CYS A 141 -16.43 14.30 2.43
CA CYS A 141 -16.74 14.26 3.86
C CYS A 141 -15.54 14.68 4.75
N GLY A 142 -14.31 14.67 4.23
CA GLY A 142 -13.10 15.15 4.90
C GLY A 142 -12.65 14.33 6.11
N LYS A 143 -13.27 13.17 6.36
CA LYS A 143 -12.93 12.26 7.47
C LYS A 143 -11.88 11.23 7.11
N PHE A 144 -11.84 10.82 5.84
CA PHE A 144 -10.87 9.84 5.38
C PHE A 144 -9.49 10.46 5.20
N GLY A 145 -8.46 9.74 5.66
CA GLY A 145 -7.07 10.04 5.33
C GLY A 145 -6.74 9.59 3.92
N ILE A 146 -7.30 8.43 3.52
CA ILE A 146 -7.02 7.81 2.24
C ILE A 146 -8.25 7.08 1.69
N VAL A 147 -8.44 7.19 0.37
CA VAL A 147 -9.42 6.42 -0.40
C VAL A 147 -8.67 5.78 -1.57
N VAL A 148 -8.73 4.47 -1.69
CA VAL A 148 -8.09 3.70 -2.77
C VAL A 148 -9.16 3.14 -3.70
N VAL A 149 -8.95 3.27 -5.02
CA VAL A 149 -9.77 2.66 -6.07
C VAL A 149 -8.91 1.64 -6.81
N ASP A 150 -9.19 0.36 -6.65
CA ASP A 150 -8.47 -0.75 -7.29
C ASP A 150 -9.41 -1.57 -8.18
N SER A 151 -9.36 -1.46 -9.49
CA SER A 151 -8.51 -0.60 -10.29
C SER A 151 -9.34 0.19 -11.30
N THR A 152 -8.75 1.28 -11.81
CA THR A 152 -9.36 2.08 -12.88
C THR A 152 -9.70 1.26 -14.13
N ALA A 153 -8.93 0.20 -14.40
CA ALA A 153 -9.13 -0.65 -15.57
C ALA A 153 -10.43 -1.47 -15.50
N ALA A 154 -10.88 -1.80 -14.28
CA ALA A 154 -12.10 -2.58 -14.03
C ALA A 154 -13.37 -1.72 -13.95
N LEU A 155 -13.25 -0.39 -13.92
CA LEU A 155 -14.40 0.52 -13.90
C LEU A 155 -15.18 0.44 -15.22
N ILE A 156 -16.31 -0.26 -15.22
CA ILE A 156 -17.18 -0.41 -16.39
C ILE A 156 -18.24 0.69 -16.36
N PRO A 157 -18.34 1.53 -17.41
CA PRO A 157 -19.40 2.53 -17.51
C PRO A 157 -20.80 1.90 -17.53
N LYS A 158 -21.77 2.53 -16.89
CA LYS A 158 -23.16 2.08 -16.85
C LYS A 158 -23.73 1.84 -18.25
N ALA A 159 -23.44 2.72 -19.19
CA ALA A 159 -23.89 2.59 -20.58
C ALA A 159 -23.30 1.35 -21.30
N GLU A 160 -22.17 0.84 -20.84
CA GLU A 160 -21.54 -0.39 -21.35
C GLU A 160 -22.19 -1.62 -20.74
N ILE A 161 -22.59 -1.56 -19.45
CA ILE A 161 -23.28 -2.63 -18.75
C ILE A 161 -24.71 -2.83 -19.30
N GLU A 162 -25.43 -1.73 -19.60
CA GLU A 162 -26.78 -1.74 -20.15
C GLU A 162 -26.83 -2.11 -21.64
N GLY A 163 -25.68 -2.02 -22.33
CA GLY A 163 -25.54 -2.37 -23.75
C GLY A 163 -25.52 -3.87 -24.00
N VAL A 164 -25.81 -4.29 -25.23
CA VAL A 164 -25.70 -5.69 -25.64
C VAL A 164 -24.29 -5.93 -26.18
N LEU A 165 -23.72 -7.12 -25.96
CA LEU A 165 -22.35 -7.48 -26.42
C LEU A 165 -22.12 -7.28 -27.93
N THR A 166 -23.21 -7.27 -28.72
CA THR A 166 -23.17 -7.03 -30.16
C THR A 166 -23.23 -5.55 -30.56
N ASP A 167 -23.46 -4.65 -29.59
CA ASP A 167 -23.50 -3.22 -29.86
C ASP A 167 -22.11 -2.71 -30.23
N LYS A 168 -22.10 -1.70 -31.13
CA LYS A 168 -20.84 -1.06 -31.47
C LYS A 168 -20.26 -0.38 -30.24
N GLU A 169 -19.06 -0.76 -29.88
CA GLU A 169 -18.29 -0.09 -28.84
C GLU A 169 -18.34 1.44 -29.05
N GLN A 170 -18.74 2.18 -28.03
CA GLN A 170 -18.70 3.65 -28.09
C GLN A 170 -17.29 4.12 -27.63
N PRO A 171 -16.43 4.56 -28.57
CA PRO A 171 -15.07 4.92 -28.21
C PRO A 171 -15.00 6.00 -27.14
N GLY A 172 -14.23 5.75 -26.09
CA GLY A 172 -13.90 6.74 -25.08
C GLY A 172 -14.97 7.00 -24.00
N ILE A 173 -15.98 6.14 -23.83
CA ILE A 173 -16.96 6.27 -22.73
C ILE A 173 -16.24 6.28 -21.39
N GLN A 174 -15.37 5.28 -21.12
CA GLN A 174 -14.59 5.20 -19.90
C GLN A 174 -13.71 6.44 -19.69
N ALA A 175 -13.10 6.97 -20.76
CA ALA A 175 -12.30 8.19 -20.65
C ALA A 175 -13.14 9.44 -20.30
N ARG A 176 -14.38 9.53 -20.80
CA ARG A 176 -15.32 10.61 -20.44
C ARG A 176 -15.78 10.50 -18.99
N MET A 177 -16.13 9.29 -18.54
CA MET A 177 -16.47 8.98 -17.14
C MET A 177 -15.32 9.39 -16.20
N MET A 178 -14.12 8.92 -16.45
CA MET A 178 -12.93 9.26 -15.68
C MET A 178 -12.62 10.76 -15.67
N SER A 179 -12.76 11.43 -16.80
CA SER A 179 -12.56 12.88 -16.88
C SER A 179 -13.56 13.68 -16.02
N ARG A 180 -14.81 13.23 -15.95
CA ARG A 180 -15.85 13.82 -15.09
C ARG A 180 -15.54 13.55 -13.61
N ALA A 181 -15.23 12.30 -13.26
CA ALA A 181 -14.91 11.90 -11.88
C ALA A 181 -13.67 12.63 -11.35
N CYS A 182 -12.59 12.68 -12.12
CA CYS A 182 -11.37 13.39 -11.71
C CYS A 182 -11.64 14.87 -11.38
N ARG A 183 -12.54 15.54 -12.13
CA ARG A 183 -12.90 16.94 -11.84
C ARG A 183 -13.66 17.07 -10.51
N LYS A 184 -14.64 16.17 -10.25
CA LYS A 184 -15.40 16.16 -9.01
C LYS A 184 -14.49 15.87 -7.81
N ILE A 185 -13.69 14.81 -7.89
CA ILE A 185 -12.75 14.41 -6.83
C ILE A 185 -11.74 15.53 -6.55
N MET A 186 -11.19 16.19 -7.58
CA MET A 186 -10.27 17.32 -7.38
C MET A 186 -10.92 18.50 -6.65
N ALA A 187 -12.20 18.77 -6.88
CA ALA A 187 -12.93 19.78 -6.14
C ALA A 187 -13.12 19.36 -4.66
N ALA A 188 -13.50 18.10 -4.43
CA ALA A 188 -13.66 17.49 -3.11
C ALA A 188 -12.36 17.51 -2.29
N LEU A 189 -11.23 17.13 -2.90
CA LEU A 189 -9.91 17.12 -2.26
C LEU A 189 -9.43 18.54 -1.84
N GLY A 190 -9.94 19.58 -2.47
CA GLY A 190 -9.59 20.96 -2.12
C GLY A 190 -10.14 21.40 -0.76
N GLU A 191 -11.20 20.76 -0.26
CA GLU A 191 -11.86 21.07 1.01
C GLU A 191 -11.45 20.10 2.14
N GLY A 192 -11.12 18.86 1.81
CA GLY A 192 -10.71 17.82 2.77
C GLY A 192 -9.25 17.40 2.59
N ASN A 193 -8.57 16.97 3.64
CA ASN A 193 -7.21 16.44 3.56
C ASN A 193 -7.16 14.97 3.14
N THR A 194 -8.18 14.46 2.45
CA THR A 194 -8.26 13.08 1.97
C THR A 194 -7.33 12.88 0.78
N THR A 195 -6.57 11.81 0.75
CA THR A 195 -5.77 11.40 -0.42
C THR A 195 -6.54 10.36 -1.22
N CYS A 196 -6.70 10.58 -2.52
CA CYS A 196 -7.35 9.62 -3.41
C CYS A 196 -6.31 8.93 -4.29
N ILE A 197 -6.17 7.60 -4.14
CA ILE A 197 -5.25 6.76 -4.91
C ILE A 197 -6.04 5.97 -5.95
N PHE A 198 -5.61 6.06 -7.20
CA PHE A 198 -6.08 5.23 -8.29
C PHE A 198 -5.01 4.22 -8.67
N ILE A 199 -5.33 2.93 -8.58
CA ILE A 199 -4.52 1.87 -9.16
C ILE A 199 -4.90 1.73 -10.62
N ASN A 200 -3.89 1.59 -11.51
CA ASN A 200 -4.14 1.53 -12.94
C ASN A 200 -3.23 0.50 -13.63
N GLN A 201 -3.70 -0.02 -14.74
CA GLN A 201 -2.99 -0.99 -15.55
C GLN A 201 -2.40 -0.33 -16.80
N ILE A 202 -1.26 -0.85 -17.27
CA ILE A 202 -0.66 -0.45 -18.53
C ILE A 202 -1.39 -1.15 -19.69
N ARG A 203 -1.64 -0.40 -20.74
CA ARG A 203 -2.13 -0.86 -22.03
C ARG A 203 -1.17 -0.43 -23.12
N MET A 204 -1.11 -1.17 -24.21
CA MET A 204 -0.28 -0.85 -25.37
C MET A 204 -1.11 -0.13 -26.44
N LYS A 205 -0.64 1.01 -26.90
CA LYS A 205 -1.25 1.71 -28.03
C LYS A 205 -0.92 0.98 -29.32
N ILE A 206 -1.95 0.66 -30.08
CA ILE A 206 -1.80 0.03 -31.41
C ILE A 206 -1.26 1.09 -32.39
N GLY A 207 -0.34 0.69 -33.27
CA GLY A 207 0.17 1.54 -34.37
C GLY A 207 1.27 2.54 -33.99
N VAL A 208 1.81 2.51 -32.78
CA VAL A 208 2.96 3.34 -32.40
C VAL A 208 4.26 2.62 -32.80
N MET A 209 4.87 3.04 -33.90
CA MET A 209 6.13 2.47 -34.40
C MET A 209 7.38 3.08 -33.73
N TYR A 210 7.29 4.31 -33.21
CA TYR A 210 8.40 5.04 -32.56
C TYR A 210 7.93 5.66 -31.25
N GLY A 211 8.83 5.68 -30.25
CA GLY A 211 8.54 6.22 -28.92
C GLY A 211 7.94 5.17 -27.97
N ASN A 212 7.39 5.62 -26.84
CA ASN A 212 6.83 4.71 -25.82
C ASN A 212 5.34 4.41 -26.15
N PRO A 213 4.98 3.17 -26.52
CA PRO A 213 3.61 2.77 -26.80
C PRO A 213 2.75 2.62 -25.55
N GLU A 214 3.33 2.61 -24.36
CA GLU A 214 2.62 2.37 -23.12
C GLU A 214 1.66 3.52 -22.77
N THR A 215 0.47 3.16 -22.36
CA THR A 215 -0.54 4.08 -21.84
C THR A 215 -1.29 3.43 -20.69
N THR A 216 -2.03 4.20 -19.91
CA THR A 216 -2.89 3.70 -18.83
C THR A 216 -4.34 3.73 -19.25
N SER A 217 -5.20 2.86 -18.65
CA SER A 217 -6.65 2.83 -18.87
C SER A 217 -7.33 4.13 -18.39
N GLY A 218 -8.57 4.38 -18.82
CA GLY A 218 -9.35 5.55 -18.40
C GLY A 218 -8.94 6.87 -19.05
N GLY A 219 -8.15 6.84 -20.15
CA GLY A 219 -7.79 8.02 -20.94
C GLY A 219 -6.65 8.86 -20.35
N GLN A 220 -6.70 10.19 -20.56
CA GLN A 220 -5.61 11.09 -20.15
C GLN A 220 -5.90 11.81 -18.81
N ALA A 221 -7.13 11.71 -18.27
CA ALA A 221 -7.55 12.51 -17.12
C ALA A 221 -6.65 12.30 -15.90
N LEU A 222 -6.41 11.05 -15.47
CA LEU A 222 -5.54 10.75 -14.33
C LEU A 222 -4.12 11.30 -14.52
N LYS A 223 -3.57 11.25 -15.73
CA LYS A 223 -2.22 11.76 -16.01
C LYS A 223 -2.12 13.27 -15.74
N PHE A 224 -3.17 14.02 -16.03
CA PHE A 224 -3.18 15.47 -15.80
C PHE A 224 -3.53 15.83 -14.35
N TYR A 225 -4.54 15.18 -13.76
CA TYR A 225 -5.05 15.53 -12.43
C TYR A 225 -4.16 15.01 -11.30
N SER A 226 -3.53 13.86 -11.44
CA SER A 226 -2.64 13.32 -10.41
C SER A 226 -1.50 14.27 -10.06
N HIS A 227 -1.22 14.41 -8.75
CA HIS A 227 -0.09 15.14 -8.22
C HIS A 227 1.17 14.28 -8.21
N GLN A 228 1.03 13.00 -7.85
CA GLN A 228 2.07 12.00 -8.02
C GLN A 228 1.59 10.92 -8.99
N ARG A 229 2.51 10.42 -9.81
CA ARG A 229 2.32 9.24 -10.68
C ARG A 229 3.49 8.31 -10.47
N ILE A 230 3.20 7.12 -10.02
CA ILE A 230 4.16 6.11 -9.59
C ILE A 230 4.06 4.93 -10.55
N ASN A 231 5.14 4.68 -11.29
CA ASN A 231 5.26 3.52 -12.18
C ASN A 231 5.92 2.38 -11.42
N VAL A 232 5.21 1.28 -11.23
CA VAL A 232 5.68 0.09 -10.50
C VAL A 232 5.96 -1.03 -11.49
N ARG A 233 7.13 -1.68 -11.39
CA ARG A 233 7.53 -2.76 -12.29
C ARG A 233 8.21 -3.88 -11.53
N LYS A 234 7.93 -5.13 -11.92
CA LYS A 234 8.70 -6.29 -11.49
C LYS A 234 10.12 -6.20 -12.02
N LYS A 235 11.12 -6.37 -11.16
CA LYS A 235 12.56 -6.37 -11.51
C LYS A 235 13.12 -7.78 -11.55
N SER A 236 12.97 -8.54 -10.48
CA SER A 236 13.50 -9.91 -10.34
C SER A 236 12.64 -10.75 -9.42
N GLN A 237 12.86 -12.06 -9.42
CA GLN A 237 12.26 -12.98 -8.46
C GLN A 237 13.20 -13.17 -7.28
N ILE A 238 12.62 -13.35 -6.10
CA ILE A 238 13.32 -13.80 -4.89
C ILE A 238 13.11 -15.30 -4.81
N LYS A 239 14.18 -16.05 -4.77
CA LYS A 239 14.16 -17.50 -4.71
C LYS A 239 14.89 -17.97 -3.47
N ILE A 240 14.41 -19.04 -2.88
CA ILE A 240 15.09 -19.80 -1.84
C ILE A 240 15.31 -21.22 -2.34
N SER A 241 16.42 -21.84 -1.95
CA SER A 241 16.68 -23.24 -2.31
C SER A 241 16.09 -24.16 -1.25
N GLU A 242 15.03 -24.88 -1.60
CA GLU A 242 14.42 -25.90 -0.76
C GLU A 242 14.73 -27.28 -1.31
N ASN A 243 15.47 -28.08 -0.54
CA ASN A 243 15.85 -29.44 -0.93
C ASN A 243 16.54 -29.54 -2.31
N GLY A 244 17.33 -28.51 -2.68
CA GLY A 244 18.02 -28.46 -3.97
C GLY A 244 17.13 -27.99 -5.15
N VAL A 245 15.91 -27.54 -4.87
CA VAL A 245 14.99 -26.93 -5.85
C VAL A 245 14.79 -25.45 -5.53
N ASP A 246 14.94 -24.62 -6.54
CA ASP A 246 14.66 -23.17 -6.42
C ASP A 246 13.15 -22.92 -6.33
N VAL A 247 12.68 -22.43 -5.19
CA VAL A 247 11.29 -22.01 -4.96
C VAL A 247 11.20 -20.49 -5.00
N VAL A 248 10.27 -19.95 -5.78
CA VAL A 248 10.03 -18.50 -5.84
C VAL A 248 9.15 -18.09 -4.67
N VAL A 249 9.71 -17.38 -3.70
CA VAL A 249 9.00 -16.91 -2.49
C VAL A 249 8.58 -15.46 -2.56
N GLY A 250 9.06 -14.74 -3.58
CA GLY A 250 8.72 -13.33 -3.72
C GLY A 250 9.31 -12.72 -4.99
N GLN A 251 9.23 -11.40 -5.04
CA GLN A 251 9.85 -10.60 -6.10
C GLN A 251 10.38 -9.27 -5.57
N ILE A 252 11.37 -8.73 -6.24
CA ILE A 252 11.78 -7.33 -6.10
C ILE A 252 11.00 -6.54 -7.14
N SER A 253 10.29 -5.51 -6.68
CA SER A 253 9.62 -4.54 -7.52
C SER A 253 10.36 -3.21 -7.46
N SER A 254 10.49 -2.56 -8.61
CA SER A 254 11.03 -1.20 -8.72
C SER A 254 9.91 -0.21 -8.95
N LEU A 255 10.03 0.97 -8.39
CA LEU A 255 9.11 2.07 -8.67
C LEU A 255 9.87 3.33 -9.12
N THR A 256 9.16 4.16 -9.88
CA THR A 256 9.66 5.46 -10.33
C THR A 256 8.55 6.50 -10.20
N PHE A 257 8.85 7.61 -9.54
CA PHE A 257 7.96 8.77 -9.47
C PHE A 257 8.02 9.56 -10.79
N VAL A 258 7.25 9.13 -11.79
CA VAL A 258 7.27 9.74 -13.14
C VAL A 258 6.76 11.18 -13.13
N LYS A 259 5.87 11.49 -12.18
CA LYS A 259 5.36 12.83 -11.93
C LYS A 259 5.29 13.07 -10.42
N ASN A 260 5.77 14.22 -9.98
CA ASN A 260 5.65 14.67 -8.61
C ASN A 260 5.50 16.20 -8.60
N LYS A 261 4.32 16.69 -8.18
CA LYS A 261 4.05 18.13 -8.08
C LYS A 261 4.36 18.68 -6.69
N THR A 262 4.60 17.81 -5.70
CA THR A 262 4.91 18.18 -4.33
C THR A 262 6.43 18.36 -4.14
N ALA A 263 7.22 17.59 -4.92
CA ALA A 263 8.67 17.63 -4.90
C ALA A 263 9.23 17.33 -6.31
N ARG A 264 10.55 17.13 -6.44
CA ARG A 264 11.14 16.80 -7.74
C ARG A 264 10.69 15.39 -8.21
N PRO A 265 10.47 15.19 -9.51
CA PRO A 265 10.15 13.89 -10.08
C PRO A 265 11.41 13.02 -10.28
N PHE A 266 11.16 11.79 -10.77
CA PHE A 266 12.15 10.79 -11.20
C PHE A 266 12.96 10.12 -10.09
N GLY A 267 12.53 10.25 -8.82
CA GLY A 267 13.03 9.39 -7.76
C GLY A 267 12.69 7.93 -8.04
N LYS A 268 13.61 7.03 -7.67
CA LYS A 268 13.49 5.58 -7.88
C LYS A 268 13.78 4.87 -6.59
N ALA A 269 13.04 3.80 -6.33
CA ALA A 269 13.29 2.90 -5.22
C ALA A 269 12.91 1.46 -5.60
N GLU A 270 13.27 0.53 -4.76
CA GLU A 270 12.91 -0.88 -4.88
C GLU A 270 12.29 -1.35 -3.58
N PHE A 271 11.40 -2.33 -3.65
CA PHE A 271 10.81 -2.97 -2.49
C PHE A 271 10.56 -4.45 -2.76
N LYS A 272 10.55 -5.23 -1.68
CA LYS A 272 10.29 -6.66 -1.73
C LYS A 272 8.78 -6.92 -1.67
N VAL A 273 8.29 -7.79 -2.53
CA VAL A 273 6.94 -8.37 -2.48
C VAL A 273 7.13 -9.83 -2.14
N ILE A 274 6.78 -10.22 -0.94
CA ILE A 274 6.90 -11.62 -0.48
C ILE A 274 5.54 -12.28 -0.60
N PHE A 275 5.49 -13.45 -1.24
CA PHE A 275 4.23 -14.15 -1.55
C PHE A 275 3.72 -14.98 -0.37
N ASP A 276 4.62 -15.42 0.51
CA ASP A 276 4.26 -16.12 1.73
C ASP A 276 4.62 -15.25 2.95
N PRO A 277 3.61 -14.76 3.68
CA PRO A 277 3.83 -13.97 4.90
C PRO A 277 4.68 -14.69 5.94
N THR A 278 4.60 -16.03 5.99
CA THR A 278 5.42 -16.83 6.92
C THR A 278 6.90 -16.76 6.59
N ALA A 279 7.26 -16.55 5.34
CA ALA A 279 8.66 -16.38 4.91
C ALA A 279 9.30 -15.09 5.45
N LEU A 280 8.50 -14.11 5.89
CA LEU A 280 8.96 -12.88 6.57
C LEU A 280 9.06 -13.03 8.10
N ASN A 281 8.62 -14.15 8.64
CA ASN A 281 8.75 -14.36 10.09
C ASN A 281 10.25 -14.46 10.45
N PRO A 282 10.75 -13.62 11.37
CA PRO A 282 12.17 -13.58 11.70
C PRO A 282 12.74 -14.94 12.12
N VAL A 283 11.95 -15.79 12.78
CA VAL A 283 12.40 -17.13 13.20
C VAL A 283 12.49 -18.09 12.02
N VAL A 284 11.58 -17.97 11.01
CA VAL A 284 11.70 -18.73 9.75
C VAL A 284 12.92 -18.26 8.94
N MET A 285 13.18 -16.95 8.93
CA MET A 285 14.38 -16.40 8.29
C MET A 285 15.65 -16.90 8.99
N LEU A 286 15.69 -16.95 10.32
CA LEU A 286 16.78 -17.56 11.08
C LEU A 286 16.94 -19.03 10.73
N ALA A 287 15.87 -19.81 10.68
CA ALA A 287 15.91 -21.23 10.31
C ALA A 287 16.51 -21.45 8.91
N ASN A 288 16.17 -20.58 7.94
CA ASN A 288 16.75 -20.62 6.59
C ASN A 288 18.24 -20.23 6.59
N ALA A 289 18.63 -19.20 7.34
CA ALA A 289 20.03 -18.80 7.47
C ALA A 289 20.89 -19.91 8.10
N LEU A 290 20.41 -20.52 9.20
CA LEU A 290 21.06 -21.67 9.84
C LEU A 290 21.27 -22.86 8.88
N LYS A 291 20.28 -23.11 7.99
CA LYS A 291 20.42 -24.13 6.95
C LYS A 291 21.48 -23.75 5.92
N GLY A 292 21.52 -22.47 5.51
CA GLY A 292 22.54 -21.96 4.57
C GLY A 292 23.96 -22.19 5.10
N GLN A 293 24.20 -21.96 6.38
CA GLN A 293 25.47 -22.16 7.08
C GLN A 293 25.71 -23.62 7.53
N LYS A 294 24.85 -24.56 7.14
CA LYS A 294 24.92 -25.98 7.53
C LYS A 294 24.80 -26.23 9.05
N LEU A 295 24.41 -25.24 9.81
CA LEU A 295 24.07 -25.39 11.25
C LEU A 295 22.75 -26.13 11.43
N VAL A 296 21.93 -26.21 10.39
CA VAL A 296 20.76 -27.09 10.25
C VAL A 296 20.95 -27.98 9.01
N THR A 297 20.73 -29.26 9.17
CA THR A 297 20.91 -30.29 8.11
C THR A 297 19.64 -31.13 7.95
N ILE A 298 19.51 -31.81 6.83
CA ILE A 298 18.40 -32.75 6.55
C ILE A 298 18.90 -34.20 6.64
N TYR A 299 18.19 -35.00 7.44
CA TYR A 299 18.43 -36.42 7.52
C TYR A 299 17.13 -37.21 7.44
N LYS A 300 16.97 -38.07 6.46
CA LYS A 300 15.73 -38.83 6.22
C LYS A 300 14.45 -37.97 6.15
N GLY A 301 14.55 -36.78 5.57
CA GLY A 301 13.42 -35.83 5.45
C GLY A 301 13.13 -35.01 6.70
N ILE A 302 13.89 -35.17 7.77
CA ILE A 302 13.73 -34.43 9.02
C ILE A 302 14.87 -33.43 9.18
N LEU A 303 14.55 -32.20 9.59
CA LEU A 303 15.50 -31.14 9.90
C LEU A 303 16.17 -31.43 11.25
N ARG A 304 17.49 -31.31 11.30
CA ARG A 304 18.32 -31.53 12.48
C ARG A 304 19.19 -30.32 12.74
N ILE A 305 19.31 -29.92 14.01
CA ILE A 305 20.27 -28.93 14.44
C ILE A 305 21.63 -29.60 14.56
N SER A 306 22.65 -29.05 13.91
CA SER A 306 24.02 -29.58 13.95
C SER A 306 24.58 -29.53 15.38
N LYS A 307 25.46 -30.48 15.71
CA LYS A 307 26.19 -30.48 16.98
C LYS A 307 27.03 -29.18 17.19
N ASP A 308 27.53 -28.62 16.09
CA ASP A 308 28.40 -27.46 16.09
C ASP A 308 27.64 -26.17 16.37
N ALA A 309 26.32 -26.18 16.19
CA ALA A 309 25.46 -25.00 16.41
C ALA A 309 25.13 -24.74 17.91
N ILE A 310 25.21 -25.73 18.77
CA ILE A 310 24.76 -25.64 20.18
C ILE A 310 25.66 -26.40 21.15
N ASP A 311 26.91 -26.60 20.83
CA ASP A 311 27.91 -27.27 21.71
C ASP A 311 27.46 -28.66 22.22
N ASN A 312 26.63 -29.35 21.45
CA ASN A 312 26.12 -30.66 21.80
C ASN A 312 26.96 -31.80 21.20
N LYS A 313 27.11 -32.90 21.96
CA LYS A 313 27.84 -34.09 21.48
C LYS A 313 27.17 -34.80 20.30
N THR A 314 25.86 -34.58 20.10
CA THR A 314 25.06 -35.22 19.03
C THR A 314 24.11 -34.21 18.41
N PRO A 315 23.82 -34.31 17.11
CA PRO A 315 22.78 -33.46 16.49
C PRO A 315 21.42 -33.66 17.13
N ILE A 316 20.63 -32.58 17.22
CA ILE A 316 19.27 -32.64 17.77
C ILE A 316 18.29 -32.93 16.65
N GLU A 317 17.49 -34.00 16.80
CA GLU A 317 16.37 -34.30 15.92
C GLU A 317 15.16 -33.43 16.31
N THR A 318 14.73 -32.56 15.41
CA THR A 318 13.63 -31.61 15.69
C THR A 318 12.25 -32.21 15.40
N GLY A 319 12.17 -33.23 14.57
CA GLY A 319 10.92 -33.76 14.02
C GLY A 319 10.32 -32.90 12.90
N ALA A 320 10.82 -31.70 12.68
CA ALA A 320 10.34 -30.76 11.67
C ALA A 320 10.69 -31.22 10.24
N THR A 321 9.77 -31.08 9.30
CA THR A 321 9.94 -31.46 7.89
C THR A 321 10.12 -30.23 7.00
N ASN A 322 9.76 -29.05 7.48
CA ASN A 322 9.89 -27.77 6.79
C ASN A 322 10.34 -26.66 7.75
N MET A 323 10.66 -25.46 7.20
CA MET A 323 11.21 -24.36 7.96
C MET A 323 10.22 -23.71 8.94
N VAL A 324 8.93 -23.77 8.68
CA VAL A 324 7.87 -23.27 9.56
C VAL A 324 7.79 -24.17 10.80
N GLU A 325 7.73 -25.48 10.62
CA GLU A 325 7.76 -26.45 11.73
C GLU A 325 9.08 -26.36 12.55
N LEU A 326 10.21 -26.11 11.88
CA LEU A 326 11.47 -25.88 12.57
C LEU A 326 11.41 -24.58 13.40
N ALA A 327 10.88 -23.50 12.88
CA ALA A 327 10.74 -22.25 13.61
C ALA A 327 9.86 -22.44 14.88
N ASP A 328 8.72 -23.12 14.76
CA ASP A 328 7.86 -23.45 15.90
C ASP A 328 8.59 -24.32 16.92
N TYR A 329 9.37 -25.31 16.45
CA TYR A 329 10.21 -26.13 17.33
C TYR A 329 11.23 -25.28 18.09
N LEU A 330 11.94 -24.35 17.39
CA LEU A 330 12.96 -23.49 18.02
C LEU A 330 12.35 -22.60 19.11
N ILE A 331 11.16 -22.07 18.87
CA ILE A 331 10.44 -21.25 19.85
C ILE A 331 10.04 -22.10 21.06
N ALA A 332 9.40 -23.25 20.82
CA ALA A 332 8.93 -24.15 21.88
C ALA A 332 10.05 -24.67 22.78
N ASN A 333 11.26 -24.78 22.25
CA ASN A 333 12.43 -25.29 22.99
C ASN A 333 13.41 -24.18 23.41
N ASN A 334 13.04 -22.89 23.29
CA ASN A 334 13.89 -21.73 23.63
C ASN A 334 15.27 -21.74 22.91
N GLN A 335 15.33 -22.23 21.68
CA GLN A 335 16.55 -22.35 20.89
C GLN A 335 16.83 -21.15 19.98
N VAL A 336 15.92 -20.19 19.89
CA VAL A 336 16.03 -19.04 18.94
C VAL A 336 17.26 -18.20 19.22
N ILE A 337 17.43 -17.73 20.46
CA ILE A 337 18.58 -16.88 20.82
C ILE A 337 19.91 -17.64 20.81
N PRO A 338 20.03 -18.85 21.40
CA PRO A 338 21.28 -19.62 21.30
C PRO A 338 21.75 -19.87 19.87
N LEU A 339 20.81 -20.18 18.96
CA LEU A 339 21.14 -20.45 17.55
C LEU A 339 21.44 -19.16 16.77
N LEU A 340 20.84 -18.05 17.14
CA LEU A 340 21.18 -16.74 16.59
C LEU A 340 22.61 -16.34 16.97
N ASP A 341 23.01 -16.57 18.22
CA ASP A 341 24.37 -16.32 18.68
C ASP A 341 25.39 -17.19 17.92
N ALA A 342 25.10 -18.49 17.76
CA ALA A 342 25.94 -19.40 16.97
C ALA A 342 26.04 -18.99 15.48
N LEU A 343 24.95 -18.50 14.89
CA LEU A 343 24.97 -17.99 13.52
C LEU A 343 25.84 -16.75 13.36
N ILE A 344 25.78 -15.83 14.33
CA ILE A 344 26.60 -14.62 14.34
C ILE A 344 28.10 -14.98 14.42
N GLU A 345 28.46 -15.90 15.34
CA GLU A 345 29.84 -16.36 15.50
C GLU A 345 30.37 -17.05 14.22
N ASP A 346 29.53 -17.86 13.56
CA ASP A 346 29.92 -18.57 12.34
C ASP A 346 30.17 -17.59 11.18
N ILE A 347 29.31 -16.57 11.03
CA ILE A 347 29.45 -15.56 9.97
C ILE A 347 30.64 -14.61 10.22
N GLU A 348 30.88 -14.18 11.46
CA GLU A 348 32.02 -13.33 11.81
C GLU A 348 33.37 -14.04 11.52
N GLY A 349 33.37 -15.37 11.52
CA GLY A 349 34.53 -16.18 11.17
C GLY A 349 34.76 -16.37 9.68
N ASP A 350 33.79 -16.04 8.81
CA ASP A 350 33.86 -16.24 7.35
C ASP A 350 33.82 -14.89 6.59
N PRO A 351 34.94 -14.44 6.02
CA PRO A 351 35.00 -13.16 5.31
C PRO A 351 34.19 -13.12 3.99
N ILE A 352 33.61 -14.24 3.57
CA ILE A 352 32.82 -14.37 2.32
C ILE A 352 31.32 -14.54 2.65
N ALA A 353 30.97 -14.71 3.92
CA ALA A 353 29.58 -14.90 4.31
C ALA A 353 28.69 -13.68 3.99
N GLU A 354 27.46 -13.92 3.57
CA GLU A 354 26.47 -12.86 3.42
C GLU A 354 26.06 -12.30 4.78
N PRO A 355 25.81 -10.98 4.89
CA PRO A 355 25.41 -10.38 6.16
C PRO A 355 24.04 -10.92 6.62
N ILE A 356 23.87 -11.03 7.93
CA ILE A 356 22.60 -11.42 8.55
C ILE A 356 21.56 -10.32 8.32
N ASP A 357 20.34 -10.69 7.97
CA ASP A 357 19.22 -9.77 7.81
C ASP A 357 18.90 -9.04 9.14
N ASP A 358 18.67 -7.74 9.07
CA ASP A 358 18.38 -6.91 10.25
C ASP A 358 17.20 -7.42 11.06
N ALA A 359 16.16 -7.98 10.41
CA ALA A 359 15.00 -8.56 11.09
C ALA A 359 15.36 -9.74 11.99
N ILE A 360 16.38 -10.52 11.63
CA ILE A 360 16.92 -11.62 12.45
C ILE A 360 17.69 -11.06 13.65
N LEU A 361 18.53 -10.05 13.41
CA LEU A 361 19.33 -9.42 14.48
C LEU A 361 18.44 -8.70 15.52
N GLU A 362 17.33 -8.11 15.09
CA GLU A 362 16.40 -7.45 15.98
C GLU A 362 15.77 -8.38 17.03
N MET A 363 15.65 -9.70 16.76
CA MET A 363 15.16 -10.65 17.78
C MET A 363 16.05 -10.73 19.01
N LYS A 364 17.35 -10.42 18.89
CA LYS A 364 18.29 -10.40 20.03
C LYS A 364 18.02 -9.22 20.97
N THR A 365 17.63 -8.08 20.41
CA THR A 365 17.36 -6.84 21.16
C THR A 365 15.89 -6.70 21.57
N ASP A 366 14.97 -7.31 20.82
CA ASP A 366 13.53 -7.29 21.05
C ASP A 366 12.93 -8.72 20.99
N PRO A 367 12.89 -9.44 22.10
CA PRO A 367 12.32 -10.80 22.14
C PRO A 367 10.83 -10.87 21.77
N SER A 368 10.08 -9.75 21.76
CA SER A 368 8.68 -9.75 21.33
C SER A 368 8.50 -10.08 19.83
N LYS A 369 9.57 -9.99 19.06
CA LYS A 369 9.62 -10.40 17.66
C LYS A 369 9.77 -11.91 17.44
N ILE A 370 10.02 -12.68 18.50
CA ILE A 370 10.07 -14.14 18.47
C ILE A 370 8.64 -14.67 18.54
N VAL A 371 7.95 -14.70 17.39
CA VAL A 371 6.55 -15.12 17.30
C VAL A 371 6.43 -16.36 16.42
N SER A 372 5.64 -17.35 16.87
CA SER A 372 5.34 -18.56 16.10
C SER A 372 4.70 -18.19 14.76
N PRO A 373 5.26 -18.67 13.64
CA PRO A 373 4.68 -18.44 12.32
C PRO A 373 3.30 -19.07 12.17
N THR A 374 3.03 -20.19 12.83
CA THR A 374 1.73 -20.86 12.85
C THR A 374 0.69 -20.03 13.60
N ASN A 375 1.03 -19.45 14.74
CA ASN A 375 0.13 -18.58 15.49
C ASN A 375 -0.17 -17.27 14.76
N ALA A 376 0.83 -16.66 14.13
CA ALA A 376 0.63 -15.45 13.34
C ALA A 376 -0.39 -15.67 12.20
N LYS A 377 -0.38 -16.83 11.56
CA LYS A 377 -1.35 -17.20 10.53
C LYS A 377 -2.76 -17.41 11.11
N ILE A 378 -2.88 -18.04 12.28
CA ILE A 378 -4.17 -18.26 12.96
C ILE A 378 -4.77 -16.93 13.42
N ASP A 379 -3.98 -16.02 13.95
CA ASP A 379 -4.45 -14.70 14.38
C ASP A 379 -4.92 -13.84 13.20
N ALA A 380 -4.24 -13.92 12.06
CA ALA A 380 -4.66 -13.27 10.82
C ALA A 380 -6.01 -13.81 10.29
N ILE A 381 -6.23 -15.15 10.40
CA ILE A 381 -7.50 -15.79 10.03
C ILE A 381 -8.63 -15.35 10.95
N LYS A 382 -8.41 -15.30 12.28
CA LYS A 382 -9.42 -14.86 13.25
C LYS A 382 -9.86 -13.42 13.04
N VAL A 383 -8.95 -12.54 12.62
CA VAL A 383 -9.28 -11.14 12.29
C VAL A 383 -10.14 -11.07 11.03
N GLY A 384 -9.92 -11.97 10.04
CA GLY A 384 -10.75 -12.07 8.85
C GLY A 384 -12.18 -12.54 9.12
N ASP A 385 -12.34 -13.58 9.97
CA ASP A 385 -13.65 -14.15 10.32
C ASP A 385 -14.53 -13.19 11.15
N ALA A 386 -13.91 -12.37 12.02
CA ALA A 386 -14.69 -11.41 12.83
C ALA A 386 -15.35 -10.31 11.97
N SER A 387 -14.81 -10.00 10.80
CA SER A 387 -15.37 -8.98 9.90
C SER A 387 -16.58 -9.45 9.09
N GLU A 388 -16.76 -10.75 8.89
CA GLU A 388 -17.93 -11.31 8.18
C GLU A 388 -19.15 -11.45 9.09
N GLU A 389 -18.99 -11.77 10.37
CA GLU A 389 -20.12 -11.91 11.31
C GLU A 389 -20.74 -10.58 11.74
N GLU A 390 -19.96 -9.51 11.89
CA GLU A 390 -20.49 -8.18 12.27
C GLU A 390 -21.27 -7.52 11.12
N VAL A 391 -20.87 -7.73 9.86
CA VAL A 391 -21.56 -7.16 8.70
C VAL A 391 -22.92 -7.83 8.46
N VAL A 392 -23.09 -9.11 8.80
CA VAL A 392 -24.36 -9.83 8.68
C VAL A 392 -25.34 -9.40 9.77
N ALA A 393 -24.88 -9.12 10.99
CA ALA A 393 -25.75 -8.70 12.10
C ALA A 393 -26.36 -7.29 11.89
N ASP A 394 -25.64 -6.38 11.25
CA ASP A 394 -26.15 -5.01 10.95
C ASP A 394 -27.15 -4.99 9.78
N ILE A 395 -27.13 -5.98 8.89
CA ILE A 395 -28.07 -6.07 7.76
C ILE A 395 -29.41 -6.69 8.19
N GLU A 396 -29.40 -7.66 9.10
CA GLU A 396 -30.62 -8.28 9.63
C GLU A 396 -31.39 -7.39 10.62
N GLY A 397 -30.74 -6.38 11.22
CA GLY A 397 -31.38 -5.44 12.17
C GLY A 397 -32.17 -4.29 11.53
N GLN A 398 -32.14 -4.10 10.20
CA GLN A 398 -32.84 -2.99 9.54
C GLN A 398 -34.15 -3.34 8.84
N ASP A 399 -34.51 -4.62 8.72
CA ASP A 399 -35.77 -5.04 8.05
C ASP A 399 -36.99 -5.10 8.95
N ASP A 400 -36.87 -5.01 10.29
CA ASP A 400 -37.99 -5.09 11.22
C ASP A 400 -38.65 -3.76 11.62
N ALA A 401 -38.32 -2.65 10.95
CA ALA A 401 -38.81 -1.29 11.30
C ALA A 401 -39.77 -0.66 10.26
N LYS A 402 -40.40 -1.46 9.39
CA LYS A 402 -41.43 -0.94 8.46
C LYS A 402 -42.67 -1.80 8.45
N ASP A 403 -43.38 -1.89 9.57
CA ASP A 403 -44.79 -2.20 9.62
C ASP A 403 -45.34 -1.86 11.04
N ILE A 404 -45.61 -0.59 11.27
CA ILE A 404 -46.68 -0.08 12.17
C ILE A 404 -47.12 1.31 11.66
#